data_2d0e5dbbfddf80d2e6a5df04b6424127
#
_entry.id   2d0e5dbbfddf80d2e6a5df04b6424127
#
_cell.length_a   1.000
_cell.length_b   1.000
_cell.length_c   1.000
_cell.angle_alpha   90.00
_cell.angle_beta   90.00
_cell.angle_gamma   90.00
#
_symmetry.space_group_name_H-M   'P 1'
#
loop_
_entity.id
_entity.type
_entity.pdbx_description
1 polymer ?
#
loop_
_entity_poly.entity_id
_entity_poly.type
_entity_poly.pdbx_seq_one_letter_code
_entity_poly.pdbx_strand_id
1 'polypeptide(L)'
;MEYNMILFAASNTAFNESTLTIAPINWVWFLGAVLVFLALDLGVFHRKPHVVGFGEAMMWTSIWGSMSMLFAFWIAPAMVGEQWTEDHTKLFITGYVVELSLSMDNVFVIALIFSFFRVPAEFQHRVLFWGILGALVMLSLIHI
;
A
#
# COMPACT_ATOMS: atom_id res chain seq x y z
N MET A 1 -43.66 -4.17 4.01
CA MET A 1 -42.68 -5.21 3.60
C MET A 1 -42.07 -4.90 2.23
N GLU A 2 -42.85 -4.47 1.24
CA GLU A 2 -42.38 -4.07 -0.11
C GLU A 2 -41.39 -2.91 -0.10
N TYR A 3 -41.61 -1.85 0.72
CA TYR A 3 -40.75 -0.69 0.77
C TYR A 3 -39.30 -1.02 1.18
N ASN A 4 -39.14 -1.94 2.13
CA ASN A 4 -37.80 -2.38 2.56
C ASN A 4 -37.11 -3.26 1.49
N MET A 5 -37.87 -4.00 0.71
CA MET A 5 -37.34 -4.77 -0.41
C MET A 5 -36.88 -3.88 -1.56
N ILE A 6 -37.61 -2.80 -1.83
CA ILE A 6 -37.25 -1.79 -2.86
C ILE A 6 -35.98 -1.05 -2.44
N LEU A 7 -35.88 -0.61 -1.17
CA LEU A 7 -34.67 0.02 -0.63
C LEU A 7 -33.46 -0.93 -0.65
N PHE A 8 -33.63 -2.18 -0.30
CA PHE A 8 -32.58 -3.19 -0.35
C PHE A 8 -32.13 -3.49 -1.79
N ALA A 9 -33.08 -3.58 -2.72
CA ALA A 9 -32.78 -3.76 -4.14
C ALA A 9 -32.06 -2.51 -4.71
N ALA A 10 -32.53 -1.30 -4.39
CA ALA A 10 -31.90 -0.06 -4.81
C ALA A 10 -30.48 0.12 -4.21
N SER A 11 -30.28 -0.27 -2.95
CA SER A 11 -28.94 -0.24 -2.36
C SER A 11 -27.99 -1.25 -3.02
N ASN A 12 -28.47 -2.44 -3.35
CA ASN A 12 -27.64 -3.45 -4.04
C ASN A 12 -27.33 -3.05 -5.50
N THR A 13 -28.25 -2.41 -6.21
CA THR A 13 -27.96 -1.89 -7.55
C THR A 13 -26.97 -0.73 -7.51
N ALA A 14 -27.13 0.21 -6.57
CA ALA A 14 -26.20 1.31 -6.39
C ALA A 14 -24.79 0.82 -5.97
N PHE A 15 -24.71 -0.22 -5.14
CA PHE A 15 -23.45 -0.84 -4.78
C PHE A 15 -22.78 -1.57 -5.95
N ASN A 16 -23.57 -2.21 -6.81
CA ASN A 16 -23.06 -2.94 -7.97
C ASN A 16 -22.65 -1.99 -9.12
N GLU A 17 -23.28 -0.83 -9.24
CA GLU A 17 -22.87 0.20 -10.22
C GLU A 17 -21.60 0.95 -9.84
N SER A 18 -21.22 0.94 -8.56
CA SER A 18 -19.99 1.58 -8.06
C SER A 18 -18.75 0.68 -8.13
N THR A 19 -18.89 -0.60 -8.52
CA THR A 19 -17.74 -1.49 -8.67
C THR A 19 -16.99 -1.19 -9.96
N LEU A 20 -15.77 -0.65 -9.83
CA LEU A 20 -14.87 -0.43 -10.96
C LEU A 20 -14.53 -1.76 -11.63
N THR A 21 -14.92 -1.90 -12.89
CA THR A 21 -14.48 -3.04 -13.71
C THR A 21 -13.12 -2.73 -14.31
N ILE A 22 -12.07 -3.16 -13.63
CA ILE A 22 -10.69 -2.97 -14.10
C ILE A 22 -10.31 -4.14 -15.01
N ALA A 23 -9.90 -3.83 -16.23
CA ALA A 23 -9.44 -4.85 -17.17
C ALA A 23 -8.25 -5.63 -16.56
N PRO A 24 -8.20 -6.99 -16.70
CA PRO A 24 -7.13 -7.81 -16.12
C PRO A 24 -5.73 -7.37 -16.53
N ILE A 25 -5.58 -6.79 -17.71
CA ILE A 25 -4.30 -6.26 -18.21
C ILE A 25 -3.75 -5.12 -17.33
N ASN A 26 -4.62 -4.28 -16.78
CA ASN A 26 -4.23 -3.18 -15.91
C ASN A 26 -3.68 -3.71 -14.57
N TRP A 27 -4.22 -4.83 -14.08
CA TRP A 27 -3.67 -5.53 -12.93
C TRP A 27 -2.27 -6.07 -13.19
N VAL A 28 -2.03 -6.64 -14.36
CA VAL A 28 -0.70 -7.15 -14.75
C VAL A 28 0.32 -6.00 -14.80
N TRP A 29 -0.05 -4.86 -15.40
CA TRP A 29 0.81 -3.68 -15.44
C TRP A 29 1.10 -3.10 -14.05
N PHE A 30 0.07 -3.00 -13.21
CA PHE A 30 0.20 -2.49 -11.86
C PHE A 30 1.12 -3.40 -11.01
N LEU A 31 0.85 -4.70 -10.98
CA LEU A 31 1.68 -5.65 -10.24
C LEU A 31 3.10 -5.72 -10.79
N GLY A 32 3.26 -5.66 -12.11
CA GLY A 32 4.57 -5.58 -12.75
C GLY A 32 5.36 -4.35 -12.30
N ALA A 33 4.73 -3.18 -12.27
CA ALA A 33 5.35 -1.95 -11.79
C ALA A 33 5.75 -2.06 -10.31
N VAL A 34 4.87 -2.58 -9.45
CA VAL A 34 5.17 -2.81 -8.02
C VAL A 34 6.37 -3.74 -7.84
N LEU A 35 6.43 -4.84 -8.58
CA LEU A 35 7.56 -5.77 -8.51
C LEU A 35 8.87 -5.13 -8.99
N VAL A 36 8.83 -4.32 -10.04
CA VAL A 36 10.01 -3.57 -10.51
C VAL A 36 10.49 -2.58 -9.46
N PHE A 37 9.58 -1.80 -8.86
CA PHE A 37 9.94 -0.87 -7.78
C PHE A 37 10.52 -1.60 -6.58
N LEU A 38 9.93 -2.72 -6.18
CA LEU A 38 10.44 -3.53 -5.07
C LEU A 38 11.83 -4.10 -5.37
N ALA A 39 12.05 -4.58 -6.59
CA ALA A 39 13.36 -5.09 -7.02
C ALA A 39 14.42 -3.98 -7.07
N LEU A 40 14.05 -2.77 -7.49
CA LEU A 40 14.94 -1.61 -7.49
C LEU A 40 15.28 -1.19 -6.05
N ASP A 41 14.31 -1.14 -5.16
CA ASP A 41 14.51 -0.78 -3.76
C ASP A 41 15.47 -1.77 -3.07
N LEU A 42 15.23 -3.07 -3.22
CA LEU A 42 16.04 -4.11 -2.60
C LEU A 42 17.42 -4.31 -3.28
N GLY A 43 17.47 -4.18 -4.61
CA GLY A 43 18.66 -4.53 -5.39
C GLY A 43 19.63 -3.38 -5.63
N VAL A 44 19.14 -2.16 -5.75
CA VAL A 44 19.94 -0.99 -6.16
C VAL A 44 20.21 -0.05 -5.00
N PHE A 45 19.17 0.31 -4.23
CA PHE A 45 19.30 1.35 -3.21
C PHE A 45 19.90 0.87 -1.89
N HIS A 46 19.78 -0.42 -1.54
CA HIS A 46 20.22 -0.95 -0.23
C HIS A 46 21.42 -1.89 -0.28
N ARG A 47 22.34 -1.69 -1.22
CA ARG A 47 23.58 -2.49 -1.31
C ARG A 47 24.56 -2.28 -0.14
N LYS A 48 24.50 -1.15 0.54
CA LYS A 48 25.37 -0.86 1.69
C LYS A 48 24.51 -0.44 2.87
N PRO A 49 24.52 -1.18 3.99
CA PRO A 49 23.82 -0.75 5.20
C PRO A 49 24.44 0.56 5.69
N HIS A 50 23.66 1.61 5.77
CA HIS A 50 24.02 2.87 6.40
C HIS A 50 22.91 3.32 7.33
N VAL A 51 23.26 4.13 8.31
CA VAL A 51 22.26 4.71 9.22
C VAL A 51 21.54 5.84 8.49
N VAL A 52 20.26 5.63 8.20
CA VAL A 52 19.41 6.62 7.51
C VAL A 52 19.17 7.81 8.45
N GLY A 53 19.55 9.00 8.00
CA GLY A 53 19.28 10.25 8.73
C GLY A 53 17.82 10.68 8.63
N PHE A 54 17.35 11.47 9.61
CA PHE A 54 15.97 11.97 9.61
C PHE A 54 15.60 12.74 8.34
N GLY A 55 16.52 13.57 7.82
CA GLY A 55 16.30 14.31 6.57
C GLY A 55 16.14 13.41 5.34
N GLU A 56 16.94 12.35 5.27
CA GLU A 56 16.84 11.35 4.21
C GLU A 56 15.51 10.57 4.28
N ALA A 57 15.10 10.17 5.49
CA ALA A 57 13.81 9.53 5.70
C ALA A 57 12.64 10.42 5.27
N MET A 58 12.66 11.71 5.66
CA MET A 58 11.63 12.68 5.25
C MET A 58 11.58 12.88 3.75
N MET A 59 12.73 12.95 3.09
CA MET A 59 12.82 13.08 1.63
C MET A 59 12.17 11.88 0.93
N TRP A 60 12.53 10.67 1.32
CA TRP A 60 11.95 9.45 0.74
C TRP A 60 10.44 9.34 0.99
N THR A 61 10.00 9.65 2.21
CA THR A 61 8.56 9.67 2.54
C THR A 61 7.80 10.68 1.68
N SER A 62 8.38 11.86 1.45
CA SER A 62 7.77 12.88 0.59
C SER A 62 7.70 12.44 -0.87
N ILE A 63 8.73 11.78 -1.38
CA ILE A 63 8.76 11.24 -2.74
C ILE A 63 7.66 10.20 -2.93
N TRP A 64 7.56 9.22 -2.03
CA TRP A 64 6.53 8.18 -2.11
C TRP A 64 5.12 8.72 -1.91
N GLY A 65 4.94 9.67 -0.99
CA GLY A 65 3.67 10.37 -0.80
C GLY A 65 3.24 11.15 -2.04
N SER A 66 4.16 11.87 -2.66
CA SER A 66 3.88 12.61 -3.91
C SER A 66 3.54 11.66 -5.06
N MET A 67 4.22 10.53 -5.16
CA MET A 67 3.94 9.51 -6.16
C MET A 67 2.56 8.87 -5.97
N SER A 68 2.16 8.64 -4.73
CA SER A 68 0.82 8.15 -4.39
C SER A 68 -0.27 9.16 -4.78
N MET A 69 -0.04 10.46 -4.54
CA MET A 69 -0.95 11.52 -4.99
C MET A 69 -1.02 11.63 -6.51
N LEU A 70 0.13 11.53 -7.19
CA LEU A 70 0.19 11.51 -8.65
C LEU A 70 -0.63 10.34 -9.22
N PHE A 71 -0.54 9.18 -8.60
CA PHE A 71 -1.34 8.01 -8.97
C PHE A 71 -2.84 8.31 -8.84
N ALA A 72 -3.28 8.83 -7.69
CA ALA A 72 -4.69 9.09 -7.42
C ALA A 72 -5.32 10.11 -8.37
N PHE A 73 -4.57 11.18 -8.73
CA PHE A 73 -5.11 12.30 -9.51
C PHE A 73 -4.90 12.20 -11.01
N TRP A 74 -3.89 11.46 -11.47
CA TRP A 74 -3.55 11.37 -12.89
C TRP A 74 -3.52 9.96 -13.44
N ILE A 75 -2.82 9.06 -12.79
CA ILE A 75 -2.58 7.72 -13.36
C ILE A 75 -3.87 6.89 -13.31
N ALA A 76 -4.55 6.85 -12.17
CA ALA A 76 -5.77 6.07 -12.01
C ALA A 76 -6.91 6.57 -12.92
N PRO A 77 -7.21 7.89 -13.02
CA PRO A 77 -8.16 8.39 -13.99
C PRO A 77 -7.79 8.08 -15.44
N ALA A 78 -6.50 8.17 -15.80
CA ALA A 78 -6.03 7.85 -17.14
C ALA A 78 -6.18 6.36 -17.50
N MET A 79 -6.04 5.46 -16.52
CA MET A 79 -6.17 4.01 -16.72
C MET A 79 -7.62 3.53 -16.77
N VAL A 80 -8.50 4.14 -15.98
CA VAL A 80 -9.89 3.69 -15.77
C VAL A 80 -10.88 4.54 -16.58
N GLY A 81 -10.48 5.75 -16.97
CA GLY A 81 -11.30 6.66 -17.74
C GLY A 81 -12.48 7.24 -16.95
N GLU A 82 -13.63 7.41 -17.60
CA GLU A 82 -14.83 8.04 -17.01
C GLU A 82 -15.42 7.29 -15.80
N GLN A 83 -15.03 6.05 -15.56
CA GLN A 83 -15.44 5.29 -14.38
C GLN A 83 -14.76 5.77 -13.10
N TRP A 84 -13.64 6.51 -13.22
CA TRP A 84 -12.95 7.09 -12.07
C TRP A 84 -13.60 8.41 -11.68
N THR A 85 -14.30 8.42 -10.55
CA THR A 85 -14.99 9.59 -10.02
C THR A 85 -14.19 10.24 -8.87
N GLU A 86 -14.61 11.45 -8.47
CA GLU A 86 -14.04 12.12 -7.29
C GLU A 86 -14.14 11.26 -6.01
N ASP A 87 -15.18 10.45 -5.90
CA ASP A 87 -15.37 9.59 -4.72
C ASP A 87 -14.34 8.46 -4.67
N HIS A 88 -13.92 7.93 -5.81
CA HIS A 88 -12.81 6.96 -5.89
C HIS A 88 -11.49 7.61 -5.45
N THR A 89 -11.25 8.86 -5.84
CA THR A 89 -10.07 9.61 -5.40
C THR A 89 -10.10 9.85 -3.88
N LYS A 90 -11.25 10.23 -3.33
CA LYS A 90 -11.42 10.41 -1.88
C LYS A 90 -11.21 9.10 -1.12
N LEU A 91 -11.78 7.99 -1.60
CA LEU A 91 -11.58 6.66 -1.03
C LEU A 91 -10.11 6.24 -1.03
N PHE A 92 -9.41 6.48 -2.15
CA PHE A 92 -7.98 6.19 -2.25
C PHE A 92 -7.16 6.99 -1.22
N ILE A 93 -7.40 8.32 -1.14
CA ILE A 93 -6.69 9.18 -0.19
C ILE A 93 -6.99 8.76 1.25
N THR A 94 -8.25 8.47 1.56
CA THR A 94 -8.65 8.00 2.89
C THR A 94 -7.96 6.68 3.23
N GLY A 95 -7.95 5.72 2.31
CA GLY A 95 -7.24 4.45 2.47
C GLY A 95 -5.74 4.67 2.68
N TYR A 96 -5.12 5.56 1.92
CA TYR A 96 -3.71 5.90 2.07
C TYR A 96 -3.38 6.51 3.43
N VAL A 97 -4.22 7.41 3.95
CA VAL A 97 -4.04 8.00 5.29
C VAL A 97 -4.19 6.95 6.40
N VAL A 98 -5.19 6.06 6.27
CA VAL A 98 -5.38 4.95 7.21
C VAL A 98 -4.17 4.02 7.19
N GLU A 99 -3.68 3.65 6.00
CA GLU A 99 -2.48 2.80 5.85
C GLU A 99 -1.24 3.44 6.48
N LEU A 100 -1.03 4.74 6.27
CA LEU A 100 0.06 5.47 6.93
C LEU A 100 -0.05 5.42 8.46
N SER A 101 -1.25 5.58 9.00
CA SER A 101 -1.49 5.54 10.44
C SER A 101 -1.18 4.16 11.03
N LEU A 102 -1.66 3.09 10.38
CA LEU A 102 -1.38 1.71 10.77
C LEU A 102 0.12 1.37 10.61
N SER A 103 0.75 1.87 9.56
CA SER A 103 2.19 1.70 9.34
C SER A 103 3.03 2.35 10.42
N MET A 104 2.63 3.53 10.92
CA MET A 104 3.31 4.21 12.02
C MET A 104 3.27 3.38 13.31
N ASP A 105 2.12 2.79 13.64
CA ASP A 105 1.99 1.90 14.80
C ASP A 105 2.90 0.67 14.68
N ASN A 106 2.94 0.04 13.51
CA ASN A 106 3.80 -1.10 13.24
C ASN A 106 5.27 -0.75 13.38
N VAL A 107 5.70 0.41 12.84
CA VAL A 107 7.09 0.90 12.95
C VAL A 107 7.45 1.14 14.42
N PHE A 108 6.54 1.72 15.20
CA PHE A 108 6.77 1.96 16.62
C PHE A 108 6.99 0.66 17.41
N VAL A 109 6.14 -0.35 17.19
CA VAL A 109 6.27 -1.68 17.80
C VAL A 109 7.60 -2.34 17.41
N ILE A 110 7.97 -2.29 16.13
CA ILE A 110 9.24 -2.85 15.65
C ILE A 110 10.43 -2.12 16.29
N ALA A 111 10.38 -0.79 16.40
CA ALA A 111 11.42 0.00 17.04
C ALA A 111 11.59 -0.37 18.53
N LEU A 112 10.48 -0.60 19.24
CA LEU A 112 10.51 -1.09 20.62
C LEU A 112 11.14 -2.47 20.72
N ILE A 113 10.79 -3.40 19.84
CA ILE A 113 11.35 -4.75 19.79
C ILE A 113 12.86 -4.69 19.54
N PHE A 114 13.30 -3.90 18.54
CA PHE A 114 14.73 -3.75 18.26
C PHE A 114 15.51 -3.12 19.42
N SER A 115 14.90 -2.15 20.09
CA SER A 115 15.47 -1.55 21.30
C SER A 115 15.58 -2.55 22.43
N PHE A 116 14.55 -3.34 22.68
CA PHE A 116 14.52 -4.36 23.73
C PHE A 116 15.57 -5.45 23.50
N PHE A 117 15.68 -5.96 22.28
CA PHE A 117 16.68 -6.97 21.91
C PHE A 117 18.07 -6.40 21.61
N ARG A 118 18.23 -5.06 21.69
CA ARG A 118 19.50 -4.36 21.39
C ARG A 118 20.05 -4.72 20.01
N VAL A 119 19.17 -4.82 19.00
CA VAL A 119 19.58 -5.16 17.64
C VAL A 119 20.39 -3.99 17.04
N PRO A 120 21.66 -4.20 16.65
CA PRO A 120 22.47 -3.15 16.04
C PRO A 120 21.80 -2.60 14.76
N ALA A 121 21.89 -1.29 14.54
CA ALA A 121 21.27 -0.61 13.40
C ALA A 121 21.62 -1.23 12.03
N GLU A 122 22.83 -1.76 11.92
CA GLU A 122 23.34 -2.43 10.70
C GLU A 122 22.54 -3.68 10.30
N PHE A 123 21.93 -4.37 11.28
CA PHE A 123 21.19 -5.61 11.05
C PHE A 123 19.67 -5.42 11.03
N GLN A 124 19.16 -4.27 11.46
CA GLN A 124 17.71 -4.02 11.57
C GLN A 124 17.01 -4.21 10.23
N HIS A 125 17.56 -3.70 9.14
CA HIS A 125 17.02 -3.86 7.78
C HIS A 125 16.95 -5.35 7.36
N ARG A 126 17.97 -6.13 7.66
CA ARG A 126 17.99 -7.57 7.34
C ARG A 126 16.93 -8.34 8.12
N VAL A 127 16.79 -8.05 9.40
CA VAL A 127 15.79 -8.69 10.28
C VAL A 127 14.38 -8.34 9.80
N LEU A 128 14.14 -7.07 9.43
CA LEU A 128 12.88 -6.62 8.86
C LEU A 128 12.56 -7.35 7.56
N PHE A 129 13.50 -7.41 6.64
CA PHE A 129 13.31 -8.07 5.35
C PHE A 129 12.92 -9.54 5.51
N TRP A 130 13.66 -10.31 6.30
CA TRP A 130 13.36 -11.71 6.54
C TRP A 130 12.07 -11.92 7.34
N GLY A 131 11.77 -10.99 8.26
CA GLY A 131 10.51 -10.99 9.01
C GLY A 131 9.29 -10.79 8.10
N ILE A 132 9.34 -9.80 7.20
CA ILE A 132 8.27 -9.53 6.25
C ILE A 132 8.10 -10.69 5.27
N LEU A 133 9.21 -11.21 4.73
CA LEU A 133 9.16 -12.36 3.81
C LEU A 133 8.57 -13.60 4.50
N GLY A 134 8.98 -13.86 5.74
CA GLY A 134 8.41 -14.95 6.55
C GLY A 134 6.92 -14.78 6.82
N ALA A 135 6.49 -13.56 7.15
CA ALA A 135 5.08 -13.24 7.34
C ALA A 135 4.25 -13.47 6.08
N LEU A 136 4.75 -13.04 4.91
CA LEU A 136 4.09 -13.27 3.62
C LEU A 136 3.94 -14.77 3.31
N VAL A 137 4.97 -15.55 3.54
CA VAL A 137 4.92 -17.02 3.34
C VAL A 137 3.92 -17.66 4.29
N MET A 138 3.93 -17.29 5.56
CA MET A 138 2.99 -17.84 6.56
C MET A 138 1.55 -17.44 6.27
N LEU A 139 1.29 -16.18 5.89
CA LEU A 139 -0.04 -15.72 5.50
C LEU A 139 -0.54 -16.45 4.25
N SER A 140 0.32 -16.68 3.27
CA SER A 140 0.00 -17.44 2.07
C SER A 140 -0.37 -18.90 2.39
N LEU A 141 0.34 -19.53 3.32
CA LEU A 141 0.04 -20.90 3.78
C LEU A 141 -1.27 -21.01 4.56
N ILE A 142 -1.62 -19.97 5.31
CA ILE A 142 -2.89 -19.96 6.08
C ILE A 142 -4.08 -19.76 5.14
N HIS A 143 -3.89 -19.11 4.00
CA HIS A 143 -4.95 -18.81 3.04
C HIS A 143 -5.27 -19.97 2.08
N ILE A 144 -4.43 -21.00 2.02
CA ILE A 144 -4.65 -22.24 1.27
C ILE A 144 -5.42 -23.27 2.12
#